data_be4787843d1e1de0c649ea36f71278d2
#
_entry.id   be4787843d1e1de0c649ea36f71278d2
#
_cell.length_a   1.000
_cell.length_b   1.000
_cell.length_c   1.000
_cell.angle_alpha   90.00
_cell.angle_beta   90.00
_cell.angle_gamma   90.00
#
_symmetry.space_group_name_H-M   'P 1'
#
loop_
_entity.id
_entity.type
_entity.pdbx_description
1 polymer ?
#
loop_
_entity_poly.entity_id
_entity_poly.type
_entity_poly.pdbx_seq_one_letter_code
_entity_poly.pdbx_strand_id
1 'polypeptide(L)'
;MATEKRITGNLGEDFAENYFKKKGFTTVRNYHSRYGEIDIIAENEEYVLFVEVKTRKAGTMLSPVESVNFRKQQKIILTAQDYMMKNESEKQPRFDIFEVWHTEGRIYKFNHIESAFDVG
;
A
#
# COMPACT_ATOMS: atom_id res chain seq x y z
N MET A 1 14.69 20.12 4.31
CA MET A 1 13.51 19.80 5.13
C MET A 1 12.45 19.10 4.30
N ALA A 2 11.84 18.08 4.88
CA ALA A 2 10.71 17.41 4.21
C ALA A 2 9.48 18.32 4.21
N THR A 3 8.71 18.27 3.12
CA THR A 3 7.44 18.99 3.05
C THR A 3 6.42 18.31 3.99
N GLU A 4 5.38 19.01 4.38
CA GLU A 4 4.30 18.46 5.19
C GLU A 4 3.70 17.21 4.54
N LYS A 5 3.48 17.24 3.22
CA LYS A 5 2.93 16.11 2.47
C LYS A 5 3.85 14.88 2.58
N ARG A 6 5.15 15.07 2.50
CA ARG A 6 6.13 13.99 2.59
C ARG A 6 6.16 13.37 3.99
N ILE A 7 6.14 14.22 5.02
CA ILE A 7 6.09 13.76 6.42
C ILE A 7 4.82 12.95 6.65
N THR A 8 3.68 13.44 6.16
CA THR A 8 2.39 12.77 6.29
C THR A 8 2.39 11.41 5.59
N GLY A 9 2.95 11.33 4.37
CA GLY A 9 3.04 10.08 3.63
C GLY A 9 3.88 9.03 4.35
N ASN A 10 5.04 9.44 4.88
CA ASN A 10 5.91 8.54 5.63
C ASN A 10 5.25 8.05 6.91
N LEU A 11 4.48 8.88 7.59
CA LEU A 11 3.76 8.50 8.79
C LEU A 11 2.79 7.34 8.51
N GLY A 12 2.02 7.44 7.43
CA GLY A 12 1.09 6.39 7.03
C GLY A 12 1.79 5.10 6.63
N GLU A 13 2.87 5.21 5.85
CA GLU A 13 3.64 4.05 5.41
C GLU A 13 4.32 3.35 6.59
N ASP A 14 4.87 4.11 7.53
CA ASP A 14 5.50 3.55 8.73
C ASP A 14 4.47 2.78 9.55
N PHE A 15 3.29 3.36 9.73
CA PHE A 15 2.21 2.71 10.47
C PHE A 15 1.78 1.41 9.79
N ALA A 16 1.56 1.45 8.47
CA ALA A 16 1.14 0.28 7.71
C ALA A 16 2.20 -0.82 7.74
N GLU A 17 3.47 -0.47 7.59
CA GLU A 17 4.56 -1.44 7.64
C GLU A 17 4.59 -2.15 9.00
N ASN A 18 4.49 -1.40 10.09
CA ASN A 18 4.47 -1.99 11.43
C ASN A 18 3.27 -2.91 11.62
N TYR A 19 2.12 -2.52 11.08
CA TYR A 19 0.90 -3.35 11.12
C TYR A 19 1.15 -4.71 10.46
N PHE A 20 1.73 -4.73 9.25
CA PHE A 20 1.98 -5.98 8.54
C PHE A 20 3.07 -6.82 9.22
N LYS A 21 4.13 -6.19 9.73
CA LYS A 21 5.18 -6.90 10.45
C LYS A 21 4.63 -7.60 11.70
N LYS A 22 3.74 -6.95 12.42
CA LYS A 22 3.10 -7.55 13.59
C LYS A 22 2.24 -8.74 13.24
N LYS A 23 1.73 -8.79 12.00
CA LYS A 23 0.96 -9.93 11.50
C LYS A 23 1.82 -11.04 10.91
N GLY A 24 3.14 -10.89 10.96
CA GLY A 24 4.06 -11.91 10.50
C GLY A 24 4.52 -11.78 9.08
N PHE A 25 4.23 -10.65 8.42
CA PHE A 25 4.71 -10.40 7.05
C PHE A 25 6.11 -9.80 7.08
N THR A 26 6.92 -10.15 6.09
CA THR A 26 8.11 -9.39 5.75
C THR A 26 7.70 -8.28 4.78
N THR A 27 8.41 -7.16 4.80
CA THR A 27 8.00 -5.99 4.02
C THR A 27 9.13 -5.42 3.18
N VAL A 28 8.74 -4.87 2.01
CA VAL A 28 9.60 -4.05 1.14
C VAL A 28 8.85 -2.75 0.91
N ARG A 29 9.55 -1.62 1.04
CA ARG A 29 8.94 -0.30 0.83
C ARG A 29 9.36 0.31 -0.49
N ASN A 30 8.43 1.04 -1.11
CA ASN A 30 8.70 1.88 -2.28
C ASN A 30 9.37 1.10 -3.41
N TYR A 31 8.75 -0.02 -3.79
CA TYR A 31 9.24 -0.81 -4.91
C TYR A 31 8.92 -0.11 -6.23
N HIS A 32 9.92 0.06 -7.07
CA HIS A 32 9.80 0.74 -8.36
C HIS A 32 9.99 -0.20 -9.53
N SER A 33 9.23 0.04 -10.59
CA SER A 33 9.46 -0.55 -11.92
C SER A 33 9.30 0.56 -12.95
N ARG A 34 9.54 0.25 -14.21
CA ARG A 34 9.27 1.21 -15.30
C ARG A 34 7.78 1.55 -15.43
N TYR A 35 6.90 0.76 -14.83
CA TYR A 35 5.45 0.96 -14.91
C TYR A 35 4.92 1.85 -13.79
N GLY A 36 5.60 1.89 -12.67
CA GLY A 36 5.14 2.66 -11.52
C GLY A 36 5.79 2.22 -10.22
N GLU A 37 5.10 2.48 -9.12
CA GLU A 37 5.60 2.30 -7.77
C GLU A 37 4.54 1.64 -6.90
N ILE A 38 4.98 0.84 -5.95
CA ILE A 38 4.12 0.24 -4.92
C ILE A 38 4.63 0.68 -3.56
N ASP A 39 3.75 1.20 -2.72
CA ASP A 39 4.12 1.75 -1.41
C ASP A 39 4.71 0.69 -0.49
N ILE A 40 4.02 -0.45 -0.35
CA ILE A 40 4.49 -1.54 0.50
C ILE A 40 4.18 -2.87 -0.19
N ILE A 41 5.16 -3.76 -0.19
CA ILE A 41 4.95 -5.16 -0.54
C ILE A 41 5.11 -5.95 0.75
N ALA A 42 4.07 -6.67 1.17
CA ALA A 42 4.07 -7.48 2.38
C ALA A 42 3.90 -8.95 2.00
N GLU A 43 4.80 -9.79 2.50
CA GLU A 43 4.88 -11.16 2.04
C GLU A 43 4.97 -12.14 3.21
N ASN A 44 4.21 -13.24 3.13
CA ASN A 44 4.33 -14.37 4.04
C ASN A 44 4.53 -15.65 3.21
N GLU A 45 4.29 -16.82 3.79
CA GLU A 45 4.51 -18.08 3.07
C GLU A 45 3.51 -18.29 1.93
N GLU A 46 2.31 -17.72 2.04
CA GLU A 46 1.21 -17.96 1.13
C GLU A 46 0.93 -16.80 0.18
N TYR A 47 1.05 -15.57 0.68
CA TYR A 47 0.60 -14.37 -0.04
C TYR A 47 1.70 -13.37 -0.28
N VAL A 48 1.57 -12.62 -1.38
CA VAL A 48 2.28 -11.37 -1.61
C VAL A 48 1.22 -10.28 -1.72
N LEU A 49 1.22 -9.35 -0.75
CA LEU A 49 0.28 -8.23 -0.71
C LEU A 49 0.94 -7.01 -1.33
N PHE A 50 0.30 -6.43 -2.33
CA PHE A 50 0.72 -5.16 -2.94
C PHE A 50 -0.18 -4.08 -2.38
N VAL A 51 0.38 -3.22 -1.53
CA VAL A 51 -0.40 -2.33 -0.67
C VAL A 51 -0.20 -0.87 -1.08
N GLU A 52 -1.31 -0.22 -1.40
CA GLU A 52 -1.36 1.23 -1.58
C GLU A 52 -1.74 1.88 -0.26
N VAL A 53 -0.90 2.78 0.23
CA VAL A 53 -1.14 3.48 1.50
C VAL A 53 -1.74 4.84 1.22
N LYS A 54 -2.87 5.15 1.87
CA LYS A 54 -3.53 6.45 1.79
C LYS A 54 -3.53 7.10 3.16
N THR A 55 -2.85 8.22 3.26
CA THR A 55 -2.78 9.00 4.50
C THR A 55 -3.69 10.20 4.36
N ARG A 56 -4.64 10.33 5.28
CA ARG A 56 -5.70 11.34 5.22
C ARG A 56 -5.76 12.17 6.48
N LYS A 57 -6.07 13.45 6.31
CA LYS A 57 -6.35 14.34 7.44
C LYS A 57 -7.76 14.05 7.97
N ALA A 58 -7.97 14.39 9.25
CA ALA A 58 -9.29 14.30 9.86
C ALA A 58 -10.34 15.00 8.99
N GLY A 59 -11.51 14.38 8.86
CA GLY A 59 -12.62 14.95 8.11
C GLY A 59 -12.63 14.62 6.62
N THR A 60 -11.65 13.90 6.10
CA THR A 60 -11.64 13.47 4.70
C THR A 60 -12.68 12.38 4.47
N MET A 61 -13.53 12.57 3.47
CA MET A 61 -14.68 11.72 3.21
C MET A 61 -14.57 10.82 1.98
N LEU A 62 -13.44 10.86 1.26
CA LEU A 62 -13.27 10.03 0.05
C LEU A 62 -13.13 8.55 0.40
N SER A 63 -13.79 7.70 -0.41
CA SER A 63 -13.61 6.26 -0.33
C SER A 63 -12.18 5.89 -0.73
N PRO A 64 -11.51 4.95 -0.03
CA PRO A 64 -10.17 4.48 -0.41
C PRO A 64 -10.12 3.95 -1.84
N VAL A 65 -11.13 3.19 -2.25
CA VAL A 65 -11.18 2.62 -3.60
C VAL A 65 -11.31 3.72 -4.65
N GLU A 66 -12.11 4.76 -4.39
CA GLU A 66 -12.26 5.90 -5.30
C GLU A 66 -10.96 6.69 -5.45
N SER A 67 -10.08 6.67 -4.46
CA SER A 67 -8.80 7.38 -4.50
C SER A 67 -7.75 6.64 -5.32
N VAL A 68 -8.00 5.38 -5.71
CA VAL A 68 -7.11 4.60 -6.56
C VAL A 68 -7.86 4.29 -7.85
N ASN A 69 -7.75 5.20 -8.83
CA ASN A 69 -8.48 5.08 -10.08
C ASN A 69 -7.97 3.91 -10.93
N PHE A 70 -8.72 3.57 -11.97
CA PHE A 70 -8.41 2.43 -12.85
C PHE A 70 -7.00 2.51 -13.42
N ARG A 71 -6.59 3.69 -13.88
CA ARG A 71 -5.25 3.88 -14.47
C ARG A 71 -4.15 3.57 -13.47
N LYS A 72 -4.30 4.02 -12.24
CA LYS A 72 -3.35 3.74 -11.18
C LYS A 72 -3.35 2.26 -10.80
N GLN A 73 -4.53 1.63 -10.76
CA GLN A 73 -4.64 0.20 -10.51
C GLN A 73 -3.86 -0.59 -11.56
N GLN A 74 -3.97 -0.23 -12.84
CA GLN A 74 -3.24 -0.90 -13.91
C GLN A 74 -1.72 -0.78 -13.75
N LYS A 75 -1.23 0.38 -13.36
CA LYS A 75 0.20 0.59 -13.09
C LYS A 75 0.68 -0.26 -11.93
N ILE A 76 -0.11 -0.36 -10.88
CA ILE A 76 0.21 -1.20 -9.71
C ILE A 76 0.25 -2.67 -10.12
N ILE A 77 -0.72 -3.12 -10.90
CA ILE A 77 -0.78 -4.50 -11.38
C ILE A 77 0.46 -4.84 -12.22
N LEU A 78 0.85 -3.97 -13.16
CA LEU A 78 2.03 -4.19 -13.99
C LEU A 78 3.32 -4.22 -13.14
N THR A 79 3.41 -3.34 -12.15
CA THR A 79 4.56 -3.31 -11.23
C THR A 79 4.60 -4.57 -10.38
N ALA A 80 3.44 -5.05 -9.94
CA ALA A 80 3.34 -6.29 -9.18
C ALA A 80 3.77 -7.50 -10.02
N GLN A 81 3.37 -7.55 -11.28
CA GLN A 81 3.78 -8.62 -12.19
C GLN A 81 5.30 -8.62 -12.37
N ASP A 82 5.91 -7.44 -12.48
CA ASP A 82 7.36 -7.30 -12.55
C ASP A 82 8.03 -7.88 -11.29
N TYR A 83 7.51 -7.55 -10.11
CA TYR A 83 8.03 -8.09 -8.85
C TYR A 83 7.92 -9.61 -8.78
N MET A 84 6.74 -10.14 -9.10
CA MET A 84 6.49 -11.58 -9.05
C MET A 84 7.40 -12.34 -10.00
N MET A 85 7.61 -11.80 -11.20
CA MET A 85 8.47 -12.42 -12.20
C MET A 85 9.94 -12.39 -11.76
N LYS A 86 10.44 -11.24 -11.29
CA LYS A 86 11.83 -11.10 -10.87
C LYS A 86 12.18 -11.98 -9.66
N ASN A 87 11.22 -12.23 -8.80
CA ASN A 87 11.40 -13.07 -7.63
C ASN A 87 10.95 -14.52 -7.85
N GLU A 88 10.55 -14.85 -9.08
CA GLU A 88 10.06 -16.19 -9.44
C GLU A 88 9.04 -16.71 -8.41
N SER A 89 8.15 -15.83 -7.97
CA SER A 89 7.20 -16.14 -6.91
C SER A 89 5.99 -16.88 -7.46
N GLU A 90 5.60 -17.96 -6.77
CA GLU A 90 4.38 -18.70 -7.07
C GLU A 90 3.31 -18.45 -6.02
N LYS A 91 3.55 -17.49 -5.12
CA LYS A 91 2.60 -17.14 -4.06
C LYS A 91 1.39 -16.42 -4.64
N GLN A 92 0.32 -16.36 -3.85
CA GLN A 92 -0.91 -15.70 -4.28
C GLN A 92 -0.77 -14.18 -4.17
N PRO A 93 -0.85 -13.43 -5.27
CA PRO A 93 -0.83 -11.96 -5.20
C PRO A 93 -2.19 -11.44 -4.74
N ARG A 94 -2.16 -10.34 -3.99
CA ARG A 94 -3.38 -9.66 -3.53
C ARG A 94 -3.13 -8.17 -3.49
N PHE A 95 -4.11 -7.38 -3.92
CA PHE A 95 -4.00 -5.91 -3.99
C PHE A 95 -4.84 -5.29 -2.90
N ASP A 96 -4.18 -4.64 -1.94
CA ASP A 96 -4.82 -4.09 -0.76
C ASP A 96 -4.66 -2.57 -0.72
N ILE A 97 -5.59 -1.90 -0.06
CA ILE A 97 -5.48 -0.49 0.27
C ILE A 97 -5.42 -0.38 1.79
N PHE A 98 -4.46 0.39 2.28
CA PHE A 98 -4.31 0.66 3.70
C PHE A 98 -4.49 2.15 3.93
N GLU A 99 -5.55 2.51 4.64
CA GLU A 99 -5.92 3.90 4.85
C GLU A 99 -5.70 4.29 6.31
N VAL A 100 -5.04 5.43 6.53
CA VAL A 100 -4.84 5.96 7.87
C VAL A 100 -5.33 7.39 7.94
N TRP A 101 -5.94 7.75 9.05
CA TRP A 101 -6.36 9.11 9.34
C TRP A 101 -5.53 9.68 10.47
N HIS A 102 -5.10 10.92 10.32
CA HIS A 102 -4.29 11.59 11.31
C HIS A 102 -4.81 12.98 11.65
N THR A 103 -4.44 13.44 12.83
CA THR A 103 -4.66 14.80 13.28
C THR A 103 -3.35 15.24 13.94
N GLU A 104 -2.79 16.36 13.49
CA GLU A 104 -1.52 16.88 14.02
C GLU A 104 -0.41 15.84 14.10
N GLY A 105 -0.28 15.02 13.05
CA GLY A 105 0.77 14.01 12.99
C GLY A 105 0.51 12.76 13.81
N ARG A 106 -0.66 12.62 14.40
CA ARG A 106 -1.03 11.43 15.17
C ARG A 106 -2.11 10.64 14.47
N ILE A 107 -1.87 9.34 14.27
CA ILE A 107 -2.85 8.45 13.66
C ILE A 107 -3.86 8.06 14.73
N TYR A 108 -5.14 8.30 14.45
CA TYR A 108 -6.22 7.95 15.36
C TYR A 108 -7.14 6.88 14.78
N LYS A 109 -7.02 6.57 13.49
CA LYS A 109 -7.88 5.58 12.83
C LYS A 109 -7.15 4.99 11.64
N PHE A 110 -7.37 3.71 11.39
CA PHE A 110 -6.87 3.07 10.17
C PHE A 110 -7.92 2.09 9.65
N ASN A 111 -7.78 1.74 8.38
CA ASN A 111 -8.63 0.73 7.75
C ASN A 111 -7.80 -0.05 6.73
N HIS A 112 -7.77 -1.37 6.89
CA HIS A 112 -7.10 -2.25 5.94
C HIS A 112 -8.16 -2.91 5.06
N ILE A 113 -8.15 -2.57 3.78
CA ILE A 113 -9.09 -3.11 2.79
C ILE A 113 -8.37 -4.19 2.02
N GLU A 114 -8.70 -5.43 2.32
CA GLU A 114 -8.13 -6.58 1.63
C GLU A 114 -8.81 -6.76 0.27
N SER A 115 -8.03 -7.16 -0.73
CA SER A 115 -8.55 -7.42 -2.08
C SER A 115 -9.37 -6.25 -2.60
N ALA A 116 -8.82 -5.05 -2.50
CA ALA A 116 -9.51 -3.82 -2.89
C ALA A 116 -9.75 -3.74 -4.40
N PHE A 117 -8.88 -4.37 -5.18
CA PHE A 117 -9.04 -4.52 -6.62
C PHE A 117 -8.26 -5.75 -7.09
N ASP A 118 -8.48 -6.19 -8.31
CA ASP A 118 -7.79 -7.35 -8.87
C ASP A 118 -7.48 -7.17 -10.36
N VAL A 119 -6.88 -8.21 -10.94
CA VAL A 119 -6.42 -8.20 -12.34
C VAL A 119 -7.58 -8.30 -13.32
N GLY A 120 -8.67 -8.88 -12.90
CA GLY A 120 -9.82 -9.13 -13.74
C GLY A 120 -10.83 -8.00 -13.76
#